data_e5143bd3632bda3ff504568b089fe713
#
_entry.id   e5143bd3632bda3ff504568b089fe713
#
_cell.length_a   1.000
_cell.length_b   1.000
_cell.length_c   1.000
_cell.angle_alpha   90.00
_cell.angle_beta   90.00
_cell.angle_gamma   90.00
#
_symmetry.space_group_name_H-M   'P 1'
#
loop_
_entity.id
_entity.type
_entity.pdbx_description
1 polymer ?
#
loop_
_entity_poly.entity_id
_entity_poly.type
_entity_poly.pdbx_seq_one_letter_code
_entity_poly.pdbx_strand_id
1 'polypeptide(L)'
;MNWLLILILLVAIYAAVAIIIYTKKLFPDHIAFYGPIMAIKSSKTAFFDWFTRVSPILRIYGSIGVIIVVLVSVLITFLLFFALQYTLVLQPEPTGIYKPQNILLLPGINEYVPSTFAVWFAFVLTIAVHEFGHGILCRVENIKVKGIGALIAVIPIGFFVEPDEEELDKAKGMPKMRMFGAGIMNNLVVGFICFVLLIFVMGAAVPTNAPVVHGVYQNYSAFSAGVPQDSLIIGVNGVPVATREEVSAILNSSHPGDTTVLQIQKDNTIKDYTLNLTAWPPELGPHASGFMGVFYYDGGPVIDTVRNVFSPIGFLRLISVPFDMTAGGQYLRVLAFDTPDTGYYTVPYPGVFWGAVHLLFWCGWININVGIFNAIPMVPLDGGYILKEGVERLFNGRKVEKYAPFVATSISTIMLVILVSLVALPYLLHI
;
A
#
# COMPACT_ATOMS: atom_id res chain seq x y z
N MET A 1 -7.54 -27.94 5.65
CA MET A 1 -7.48 -27.46 7.06
C MET A 1 -8.67 -26.53 7.27
N ASN A 2 -9.49 -26.71 8.30
CA ASN A 2 -10.68 -25.89 8.49
C ASN A 2 -10.30 -24.56 9.16
N TRP A 3 -10.07 -23.51 8.36
CA TRP A 3 -9.63 -22.19 8.81
C TRP A 3 -10.59 -21.56 9.81
N LEU A 4 -11.90 -21.81 9.67
CA LEU A 4 -12.90 -21.32 10.62
C LEU A 4 -12.71 -21.91 12.00
N LEU A 5 -12.40 -23.20 12.10
CA LEU A 5 -12.14 -23.88 13.36
C LEU A 5 -10.87 -23.34 14.05
N ILE A 6 -9.82 -23.06 13.28
CA ILE A 6 -8.59 -22.44 13.80
C ILE A 6 -8.88 -21.04 14.34
N LEU A 7 -9.62 -20.22 13.60
CA LEU A 7 -10.00 -18.87 14.03
C LEU A 7 -10.82 -18.92 15.32
N ILE A 8 -11.84 -19.79 15.39
CA ILE A 8 -12.66 -19.97 16.59
C ILE A 8 -11.78 -20.39 17.78
N LEU A 9 -10.84 -21.32 17.58
CA LEU A 9 -9.92 -21.76 18.61
C LEU A 9 -9.02 -20.61 19.11
N LEU A 10 -8.45 -19.82 18.20
CA LEU A 10 -7.62 -18.67 18.55
C LEU A 10 -8.40 -17.62 19.33
N VAL A 11 -9.62 -17.31 18.89
CA VAL A 11 -10.51 -16.38 19.62
C VAL A 11 -10.88 -16.93 21.00
N ALA A 12 -11.18 -18.22 21.10
CA ALA A 12 -11.50 -18.85 22.38
C ALA A 12 -10.29 -18.85 23.35
N ILE A 13 -9.09 -19.17 22.87
CA ILE A 13 -7.86 -19.10 23.66
C ILE A 13 -7.62 -17.67 24.13
N TYR A 14 -7.69 -16.69 23.22
CA TYR A 14 -7.51 -15.29 23.56
C TYR A 14 -8.53 -14.85 24.63
N ALA A 15 -9.81 -15.15 24.43
CA ALA A 15 -10.88 -14.79 25.39
C ALA A 15 -10.64 -15.44 26.75
N ALA A 16 -10.26 -16.72 26.79
CA ALA A 16 -9.96 -17.42 28.04
C ALA A 16 -8.80 -16.76 28.80
N VAL A 17 -7.70 -16.46 28.09
CA VAL A 17 -6.52 -15.79 28.66
C VAL A 17 -6.90 -14.38 29.14
N ALA A 18 -7.61 -13.60 28.34
CA ALA A 18 -8.05 -12.25 28.68
C ALA A 18 -8.96 -12.26 29.93
N ILE A 19 -9.93 -13.17 30.01
CA ILE A 19 -10.81 -13.32 31.16
C ILE A 19 -10.03 -13.69 32.44
N ILE A 20 -9.08 -14.63 32.34
CA ILE A 20 -8.22 -15.03 33.47
C ILE A 20 -7.42 -13.83 33.97
N ILE A 21 -6.76 -13.10 33.08
CA ILE A 21 -5.95 -11.92 33.44
C ILE A 21 -6.85 -10.84 34.08
N TYR A 22 -8.01 -10.57 33.48
CA TYR A 22 -8.95 -9.55 33.96
C TYR A 22 -9.52 -9.89 35.33
N THR A 23 -10.02 -11.11 35.50
CA THR A 23 -10.70 -11.53 36.75
C THR A 23 -9.73 -11.70 37.91
N LYS A 24 -8.54 -12.24 37.63
CA LYS A 24 -7.49 -12.41 38.65
C LYS A 24 -6.62 -11.19 38.87
N LYS A 25 -6.87 -10.09 38.13
CA LYS A 25 -6.07 -8.85 38.16
C LYS A 25 -4.56 -9.13 38.02
N LEU A 26 -4.21 -10.04 37.10
CA LEU A 26 -2.81 -10.37 36.86
C LEU A 26 -2.12 -9.22 36.13
N PHE A 27 -0.91 -8.85 36.60
CA PHE A 27 -0.08 -7.80 36.00
C PHE A 27 -0.80 -6.43 35.86
N PRO A 28 -1.41 -5.86 36.92
CA PRO A 28 -2.25 -4.66 36.84
C PRO A 28 -1.49 -3.43 36.32
N ASP A 29 -0.15 -3.35 36.56
CA ASP A 29 0.69 -2.25 36.11
C ASP A 29 1.15 -2.41 34.64
N HIS A 30 0.96 -3.58 34.05
CA HIS A 30 1.46 -3.90 32.72
C HIS A 30 0.36 -4.23 31.71
N ILE A 31 -0.84 -4.58 32.16
CA ILE A 31 -1.94 -4.97 31.28
C ILE A 31 -3.18 -4.14 31.59
N ALA A 32 -3.68 -3.48 30.55
CA ALA A 32 -4.96 -2.77 30.57
C ALA A 32 -5.89 -3.35 29.50
N PHE A 33 -7.19 -3.23 29.74
CA PHE A 33 -8.23 -3.68 28.81
C PHE A 33 -9.06 -2.51 28.31
N TYR A 34 -9.20 -2.41 27.00
CA TYR A 34 -10.06 -1.46 26.30
C TYR A 34 -11.12 -2.26 25.53
N GLY A 35 -12.18 -2.68 26.25
CA GLY A 35 -13.14 -3.63 25.72
C GLY A 35 -12.47 -4.97 25.39
N PRO A 36 -12.57 -5.48 24.15
CA PRO A 36 -11.94 -6.74 23.76
C PRO A 36 -10.42 -6.61 23.48
N ILE A 37 -9.87 -5.41 23.52
CA ILE A 37 -8.45 -5.16 23.23
C ILE A 37 -7.65 -5.21 24.53
N MET A 38 -6.62 -6.03 24.57
CA MET A 38 -5.63 -6.10 25.63
C MET A 38 -4.41 -5.24 25.27
N ALA A 39 -4.09 -4.26 26.11
CA ALA A 39 -2.88 -3.45 25.98
C ALA A 39 -1.82 -3.99 26.94
N ILE A 40 -0.68 -4.40 26.40
CA ILE A 40 0.51 -4.77 27.19
C ILE A 40 1.41 -3.55 27.24
N LYS A 41 1.67 -3.02 28.44
CA LYS A 41 2.37 -1.76 28.67
C LYS A 41 3.69 -1.98 29.40
N SER A 42 4.70 -1.21 29.06
CA SER A 42 5.99 -1.14 29.76
C SER A 42 6.35 0.31 30.07
N SER A 43 6.78 0.57 31.29
CA SER A 43 7.32 1.88 31.70
C SER A 43 8.82 2.05 31.39
N LYS A 44 9.48 1.05 30.79
CA LYS A 44 10.90 1.12 30.44
C LYS A 44 11.12 1.95 29.20
N THR A 45 11.07 3.27 29.32
CA THR A 45 11.17 4.25 28.23
C THR A 45 12.53 4.97 28.16
N ALA A 46 13.44 4.67 29.08
CA ALA A 46 14.74 5.35 29.21
C ALA A 46 15.63 5.23 27.96
N PHE A 47 15.42 4.25 27.09
CA PHE A 47 16.16 4.13 25.84
C PHE A 47 15.90 5.31 24.87
N PHE A 48 14.74 5.97 24.96
CA PHE A 48 14.48 7.19 24.20
C PHE A 48 15.39 8.36 24.64
N ASP A 49 15.88 8.35 25.88
CA ASP A 49 16.75 9.42 26.40
C ASP A 49 18.10 9.45 25.68
N TRP A 50 18.53 8.32 25.08
CA TRP A 50 19.74 8.28 24.27
C TRP A 50 19.68 9.24 23.08
N PHE A 51 18.51 9.39 22.48
CA PHE A 51 18.29 10.26 21.31
C PHE A 51 18.36 11.75 21.65
N THR A 52 18.22 12.13 22.93
CA THR A 52 18.35 13.52 23.34
C THR A 52 19.76 14.08 23.14
N ARG A 53 20.77 13.20 23.04
CA ARG A 53 22.17 13.57 22.75
C ARG A 53 22.34 14.21 21.38
N VAL A 54 21.45 13.88 20.44
CA VAL A 54 21.45 14.38 19.06
C VAL A 54 20.21 15.25 18.77
N SER A 55 19.61 15.84 19.81
CA SER A 55 18.40 16.67 19.70
C SER A 55 18.47 17.74 18.60
N PRO A 56 19.58 18.47 18.38
CA PRO A 56 19.63 19.49 17.32
C PRO A 56 19.37 18.89 15.94
N ILE A 57 19.96 17.73 15.63
CA ILE A 57 19.78 17.02 14.35
C ILE A 57 18.35 16.52 14.23
N LEU A 58 17.81 15.91 15.29
CA LEU A 58 16.45 15.37 15.29
C LEU A 58 15.38 16.47 15.23
N ARG A 59 15.64 17.66 15.77
CA ARG A 59 14.75 18.82 15.57
C ARG A 59 14.76 19.32 14.13
N ILE A 60 15.90 19.27 13.43
CA ILE A 60 15.97 19.58 12.00
C ILE A 60 15.18 18.52 11.22
N TYR A 61 15.43 17.23 11.47
CA TYR A 61 14.68 16.13 10.90
C TYR A 61 13.16 16.28 11.10
N GLY A 62 12.72 16.51 12.33
CA GLY A 62 11.32 16.76 12.65
C GLY A 62 10.74 18.00 11.95
N SER A 63 11.54 19.07 11.80
CA SER A 63 11.08 20.28 11.09
C SER A 63 10.91 20.04 9.59
N ILE A 64 11.84 19.31 8.97
CA ILE A 64 11.70 18.86 7.57
C ILE A 64 10.48 17.95 7.46
N GLY A 65 10.29 17.04 8.43
CA GLY A 65 9.13 16.16 8.50
C GLY A 65 7.82 16.94 8.51
N VAL A 66 7.70 17.99 9.32
CA VAL A 66 6.49 18.83 9.33
C VAL A 66 6.22 19.44 7.95
N ILE A 67 7.25 19.95 7.27
CA ILE A 67 7.08 20.52 5.91
C ILE A 67 6.58 19.44 4.94
N ILE A 68 7.22 18.27 4.94
CA ILE A 68 6.83 17.16 4.07
C ILE A 68 5.40 16.70 4.38
N VAL A 69 5.04 16.56 5.65
CA VAL A 69 3.68 16.17 6.06
C VAL A 69 2.65 17.18 5.60
N VAL A 70 2.93 18.48 5.73
CA VAL A 70 2.01 19.54 5.23
C VAL A 70 1.84 19.44 3.70
N LEU A 71 2.94 19.23 2.95
CA LEU A 71 2.86 19.06 1.50
C LEU A 71 2.06 17.81 1.11
N VAL A 72 2.30 16.68 1.78
CA VAL A 72 1.53 15.44 1.57
C VAL A 72 0.08 15.63 1.96
N SER A 73 -0.20 16.31 3.08
CA SER A 73 -1.55 16.63 3.55
C SER A 73 -2.34 17.45 2.53
N VAL A 74 -1.71 18.46 1.94
CA VAL A 74 -2.33 19.26 0.87
C VAL A 74 -2.58 18.41 -0.38
N LEU A 75 -1.58 17.64 -0.81
CA LEU A 75 -1.70 16.77 -1.98
C LEU A 75 -2.83 15.75 -1.83
N ILE A 76 -2.85 15.02 -0.70
CA ILE A 76 -3.88 14.00 -0.45
C ILE A 76 -5.27 14.63 -0.33
N THR A 77 -5.37 15.83 0.24
CA THR A 77 -6.64 16.57 0.29
C THR A 77 -7.17 16.84 -1.12
N PHE A 78 -6.32 17.34 -2.03
CA PHE A 78 -6.71 17.53 -3.43
C PHE A 78 -7.11 16.23 -4.11
N LEU A 79 -6.33 15.16 -3.92
CA LEU A 79 -6.64 13.86 -4.51
C LEU A 79 -7.97 13.30 -4.01
N LEU A 80 -8.30 13.45 -2.73
CA LEU A 80 -9.58 13.01 -2.16
C LEU A 80 -10.77 13.83 -2.71
N PHE A 81 -10.60 15.15 -2.89
CA PHE A 81 -11.61 15.96 -3.56
C PHE A 81 -11.82 15.55 -5.02
N PHE A 82 -10.75 15.32 -5.77
CA PHE A 82 -10.84 14.80 -7.14
C PHE A 82 -11.49 13.41 -7.19
N ALA A 83 -11.12 12.52 -6.27
CA ALA A 83 -11.72 11.19 -6.18
C ALA A 83 -13.23 11.28 -5.92
N LEU A 84 -13.65 12.16 -4.99
CA LEU A 84 -15.07 12.40 -4.72
C LEU A 84 -15.81 12.92 -5.97
N GLN A 85 -15.22 13.92 -6.65
CA GLN A 85 -15.80 14.47 -7.87
C GLN A 85 -15.91 13.43 -8.98
N TYR A 86 -14.87 12.61 -9.13
CA TYR A 86 -14.84 11.51 -10.09
C TYR A 86 -15.90 10.44 -9.79
N THR A 87 -16.07 10.09 -8.50
CA THR A 87 -17.11 9.16 -8.05
C THR A 87 -18.52 9.67 -8.35
N LEU A 88 -18.77 10.97 -8.16
CA LEU A 88 -20.08 11.58 -8.44
C LEU A 88 -20.40 11.64 -9.94
N VAL A 89 -19.37 11.82 -10.79
CA VAL A 89 -19.53 11.92 -12.26
C VAL A 89 -19.65 10.56 -12.92
N LEU A 90 -18.73 9.63 -12.59
CA LEU A 90 -18.68 8.30 -13.23
C LEU A 90 -19.62 7.29 -12.59
N GLN A 91 -20.05 7.53 -11.36
CA GLN A 91 -20.93 6.62 -10.62
C GLN A 91 -20.46 5.16 -10.72
N PRO A 92 -19.23 4.85 -10.24
CA PRO A 92 -18.67 3.52 -10.38
C PRO A 92 -19.51 2.50 -9.62
N GLU A 93 -19.63 1.28 -10.18
CA GLU A 93 -20.25 0.18 -9.48
C GLU A 93 -19.53 -0.18 -8.18
N PRO A 94 -20.22 -0.68 -7.16
CA PRO A 94 -19.65 -1.05 -5.87
C PRO A 94 -18.79 -2.32 -5.97
N THR A 95 -17.57 -2.18 -6.49
CA THR A 95 -16.58 -3.25 -6.60
C THR A 95 -15.89 -3.56 -5.26
N GLY A 96 -15.01 -4.57 -5.25
CA GLY A 96 -14.26 -4.97 -4.06
C GLY A 96 -13.49 -3.84 -3.38
N ILE A 97 -12.99 -2.84 -4.14
CA ILE A 97 -12.23 -1.71 -3.59
C ILE A 97 -13.04 -0.90 -2.57
N TYR A 98 -14.35 -0.78 -2.76
CA TYR A 98 -15.24 0.00 -1.90
C TYR A 98 -15.74 -0.76 -0.66
N LYS A 99 -15.39 -2.05 -0.51
CA LYS A 99 -15.79 -2.82 0.68
C LYS A 99 -15.15 -2.23 1.95
N PRO A 100 -15.92 -2.04 3.04
CA PRO A 100 -15.41 -1.42 4.27
C PRO A 100 -14.16 -2.10 4.85
N GLN A 101 -14.04 -3.43 4.73
CA GLN A 101 -12.85 -4.17 5.20
C GLN A 101 -11.59 -3.81 4.43
N ASN A 102 -11.71 -3.29 3.20
CA ASN A 102 -10.57 -2.92 2.34
C ASN A 102 -10.04 -1.50 2.58
N ILE A 103 -10.70 -0.72 3.47
CA ILE A 103 -10.18 0.58 3.92
C ILE A 103 -8.94 0.40 4.80
N LEU A 104 -8.96 -0.63 5.66
CA LEU A 104 -7.86 -0.91 6.57
C LEU A 104 -6.87 -1.87 5.90
N LEU A 105 -5.57 -1.56 6.01
CA LEU A 105 -4.49 -2.39 5.43
C LEU A 105 -4.16 -3.58 6.36
N LEU A 106 -5.19 -4.27 6.85
CA LEU A 106 -5.00 -5.41 7.75
C LEU A 106 -4.70 -6.69 6.95
N PRO A 107 -3.57 -7.36 7.23
CA PRO A 107 -3.18 -8.58 6.53
C PRO A 107 -4.24 -9.67 6.60
N GLY A 108 -4.67 -10.19 5.45
CA GLY A 108 -5.64 -11.28 5.34
C GLY A 108 -7.12 -10.88 5.57
N ILE A 109 -7.41 -9.65 5.99
CA ILE A 109 -8.77 -9.08 6.09
C ILE A 109 -9.05 -8.24 4.85
N ASN A 110 -8.12 -7.39 4.48
CA ASN A 110 -8.15 -6.66 3.22
C ASN A 110 -7.85 -7.64 2.07
N GLU A 111 -8.76 -7.70 1.08
CA GLU A 111 -8.66 -8.63 -0.05
C GLU A 111 -7.39 -8.43 -0.91
N TYR A 112 -6.80 -7.24 -0.86
CA TYR A 112 -5.61 -6.86 -1.62
C TYR A 112 -4.30 -7.00 -0.83
N VAL A 113 -4.39 -7.28 0.48
CA VAL A 113 -3.25 -7.39 1.40
C VAL A 113 -3.20 -8.83 1.94
N PRO A 114 -2.39 -9.71 1.32
CA PRO A 114 -2.38 -11.13 1.67
C PRO A 114 -1.80 -11.38 3.06
N SER A 115 -2.15 -12.52 3.66
CA SER A 115 -1.63 -12.95 4.96
C SER A 115 -0.32 -13.73 4.79
N THR A 116 0.73 -13.09 4.28
CA THR A 116 2.07 -13.68 4.13
C THR A 116 3.02 -13.18 5.21
N PHE A 117 4.16 -13.87 5.40
CA PHE A 117 5.20 -13.43 6.33
C PHE A 117 5.69 -12.00 5.99
N ALA A 118 5.95 -11.71 4.71
CA ALA A 118 6.42 -10.40 4.27
C ALA A 118 5.44 -9.27 4.64
N VAL A 119 4.15 -9.52 4.47
CA VAL A 119 3.10 -8.53 4.78
C VAL A 119 2.96 -8.33 6.29
N TRP A 120 2.95 -9.41 7.08
CA TRP A 120 2.90 -9.31 8.54
C TRP A 120 4.11 -8.60 9.11
N PHE A 121 5.31 -8.93 8.61
CA PHE A 121 6.53 -8.24 9.01
C PHE A 121 6.46 -6.74 8.67
N ALA A 122 6.04 -6.41 7.45
CA ALA A 122 5.89 -5.03 7.01
C ALA A 122 4.87 -4.26 7.85
N PHE A 123 3.73 -4.88 8.18
CA PHE A 123 2.70 -4.28 9.03
C PHE A 123 3.23 -3.96 10.44
N VAL A 124 3.87 -4.94 11.08
CA VAL A 124 4.46 -4.76 12.42
C VAL A 124 5.57 -3.71 12.39
N LEU A 125 6.46 -3.76 11.39
CA LEU A 125 7.52 -2.78 11.21
C LEU A 125 6.95 -1.36 11.06
N THR A 126 5.94 -1.20 10.21
CA THR A 126 5.31 0.11 9.92
C THR A 126 4.77 0.76 11.18
N ILE A 127 4.02 0.02 12.00
CA ILE A 127 3.48 0.56 13.24
C ILE A 127 4.61 0.84 14.23
N ALA A 128 5.58 -0.07 14.34
CA ALA A 128 6.70 0.11 15.27
C ALA A 128 7.52 1.37 14.95
N VAL A 129 7.90 1.59 13.69
CA VAL A 129 8.70 2.77 13.32
C VAL A 129 7.92 4.06 13.44
N HIS A 130 6.59 4.02 13.22
CA HIS A 130 5.69 5.14 13.42
C HIS A 130 5.69 5.58 14.88
N GLU A 131 5.37 4.67 15.79
CA GLU A 131 5.32 4.94 17.22
C GLU A 131 6.69 5.33 17.80
N PHE A 132 7.76 4.71 17.29
CA PHE A 132 9.12 5.10 17.66
C PHE A 132 9.42 6.55 17.30
N GLY A 133 8.91 7.04 16.17
CA GLY A 133 9.02 8.45 15.79
C GLY A 133 8.46 9.38 16.85
N HIS A 134 7.23 9.11 17.29
CA HIS A 134 6.58 9.87 18.36
C HIS A 134 7.39 9.84 19.66
N GLY A 135 7.81 8.65 20.10
CA GLY A 135 8.59 8.48 21.33
C GLY A 135 9.92 9.23 21.31
N ILE A 136 10.66 9.18 20.22
CA ILE A 136 11.92 9.90 20.03
C ILE A 136 11.69 11.41 20.12
N LEU A 137 10.76 11.94 19.31
CA LEU A 137 10.52 13.38 19.27
C LEU A 137 9.85 13.92 20.54
N CYS A 138 9.07 13.12 21.27
CA CYS A 138 8.64 13.47 22.63
C CYS A 138 9.84 13.84 23.50
N ARG A 139 10.83 12.93 23.61
CA ARG A 139 12.01 13.17 24.47
C ARG A 139 12.88 14.32 23.97
N VAL A 140 13.04 14.46 22.65
CA VAL A 140 13.79 15.56 22.02
C VAL A 140 13.15 16.92 22.31
N GLU A 141 11.83 16.98 22.40
CA GLU A 141 11.06 18.20 22.70
C GLU A 141 10.73 18.34 24.20
N ASN A 142 11.39 17.54 25.07
CA ASN A 142 11.25 17.54 26.54
C ASN A 142 9.84 17.12 27.00
N ILE A 143 9.12 16.31 26.22
CA ILE A 143 7.87 15.69 26.61
C ILE A 143 8.19 14.29 27.17
N LYS A 144 7.76 14.01 28.39
CA LYS A 144 7.97 12.71 29.03
C LYS A 144 7.14 11.63 28.35
N VAL A 145 7.74 10.45 28.15
CA VAL A 145 7.05 9.24 27.72
C VAL A 145 6.75 8.39 28.97
N LYS A 146 5.48 8.19 29.29
CA LYS A 146 5.01 7.39 30.44
C LYS A 146 5.15 5.90 30.19
N GLY A 147 4.92 5.46 28.95
CA GLY A 147 4.95 4.06 28.60
C GLY A 147 5.01 3.81 27.10
N ILE A 148 5.32 2.58 26.80
CA ILE A 148 5.21 2.01 25.45
C ILE A 148 4.47 0.70 25.56
N GLY A 149 3.81 0.28 24.50
CA GLY A 149 3.11 -0.99 24.56
C GLY A 149 2.64 -1.51 23.21
N ALA A 150 1.98 -2.67 23.29
CA ALA A 150 1.35 -3.33 22.17
C ALA A 150 -0.13 -3.55 22.45
N LEU A 151 -0.94 -3.36 21.42
CA LEU A 151 -2.37 -3.65 21.42
C LEU A 151 -2.61 -5.02 20.78
N ILE A 152 -3.31 -5.89 21.47
CA ILE A 152 -3.61 -7.24 21.06
C ILE A 152 -5.12 -7.46 21.06
N ALA A 153 -5.67 -7.90 19.94
CA ALA A 153 -7.04 -8.35 19.78
C ALA A 153 -7.02 -9.67 19.01
N VAL A 154 -6.75 -10.78 19.73
CA VAL A 154 -6.41 -12.10 19.16
C VAL A 154 -5.03 -12.11 18.50
N ILE A 155 -4.76 -11.13 17.66
CA ILE A 155 -3.46 -10.85 17.00
C ILE A 155 -2.95 -9.49 17.44
N PRO A 156 -1.64 -9.20 17.32
CA PRO A 156 -1.12 -7.84 17.50
C PRO A 156 -1.74 -6.92 16.44
N ILE A 157 -2.47 -5.89 16.91
CA ILE A 157 -3.15 -4.92 16.04
C ILE A 157 -2.49 -3.56 16.03
N GLY A 158 -1.54 -3.30 16.94
CA GLY A 158 -0.84 -2.02 17.00
C GLY A 158 0.21 -1.97 18.08
N PHE A 159 1.01 -0.91 18.02
CA PHE A 159 1.86 -0.45 19.10
C PHE A 159 1.37 0.92 19.54
N PHE A 160 1.86 1.40 20.67
CA PHE A 160 1.61 2.76 21.12
C PHE A 160 2.76 3.28 21.96
N VAL A 161 2.95 4.57 21.87
CA VAL A 161 3.77 5.36 22.80
C VAL A 161 2.83 6.28 23.56
N GLU A 162 2.95 6.31 24.88
CA GLU A 162 2.11 7.12 25.76
C GLU A 162 2.89 8.34 26.25
N PRO A 163 2.72 9.52 25.63
CA PRO A 163 3.29 10.75 26.14
C PRO A 163 2.61 11.18 27.44
N ASP A 164 3.27 12.01 28.23
CA ASP A 164 2.65 12.69 29.33
C ASP A 164 1.67 13.74 28.79
N GLU A 165 0.36 13.58 29.08
CA GLU A 165 -0.70 14.44 28.56
C GLU A 165 -0.53 15.92 28.99
N GLU A 166 -0.11 16.16 30.25
CA GLU A 166 0.05 17.52 30.75
C GLU A 166 1.22 18.23 30.06
N GLU A 167 2.34 17.52 29.84
CA GLU A 167 3.49 18.06 29.14
C GLU A 167 3.19 18.24 27.65
N LEU A 168 2.45 17.31 27.04
CA LEU A 168 2.01 17.39 25.66
C LEU A 168 1.06 18.59 25.43
N ASP A 169 0.15 18.87 26.36
CA ASP A 169 -0.77 20.01 26.26
C ASP A 169 -0.05 21.36 26.47
N LYS A 170 1.02 21.37 27.26
CA LYS A 170 1.88 22.55 27.41
C LYS A 170 2.75 22.80 26.17
N ALA A 171 3.12 21.75 25.45
CA ALA A 171 3.88 21.86 24.22
C ALA A 171 2.99 22.42 23.09
N LYS A 172 3.34 23.58 22.55
CA LYS A 172 2.57 24.27 21.49
C LYS A 172 3.43 24.55 20.27
N GLY A 173 2.78 24.60 19.11
CA GLY A 173 3.40 24.95 17.85
C GLY A 173 4.41 23.91 17.36
N MET A 174 5.61 24.34 16.94
CA MET A 174 6.60 23.47 16.31
C MET A 174 7.01 22.23 17.11
N PRO A 175 7.24 22.26 18.43
CA PRO A 175 7.54 21.08 19.22
C PRO A 175 6.46 19.99 19.09
N LYS A 176 5.20 20.36 19.23
CA LYS A 176 4.05 19.45 19.12
C LYS A 176 3.88 18.96 17.68
N MET A 177 4.00 19.84 16.69
CA MET A 177 3.94 19.47 15.27
C MET A 177 5.06 18.49 14.89
N ARG A 178 6.31 18.67 15.38
CA ARG A 178 7.40 17.73 15.13
C ARG A 178 7.12 16.36 15.73
N MET A 179 6.54 16.32 16.92
CA MET A 179 6.20 15.06 17.57
C MET A 179 5.15 14.29 16.75
N PHE A 180 4.04 14.91 16.37
CA PHE A 180 3.03 14.25 15.51
C PHE A 180 3.57 13.96 14.11
N GLY A 181 4.36 14.85 13.51
CA GLY A 181 4.93 14.62 12.19
C GLY A 181 5.98 13.52 12.14
N ALA A 182 6.57 13.12 13.28
CA ALA A 182 7.65 12.15 13.32
C ALA A 182 7.20 10.74 12.93
N GLY A 183 6.02 10.30 13.36
CA GLY A 183 5.47 9.01 12.95
C GLY A 183 5.30 8.91 11.45
N ILE A 184 4.69 9.92 10.84
CA ILE A 184 4.50 10.02 9.40
C ILE A 184 5.85 10.05 8.66
N MET A 185 6.75 10.91 9.10
CA MET A 185 8.07 11.07 8.47
C MET A 185 8.88 9.78 8.52
N ASN A 186 8.88 9.07 9.65
CA ASN A 186 9.55 7.78 9.77
C ASN A 186 9.01 6.77 8.75
N ASN A 187 7.69 6.68 8.61
CA ASN A 187 7.08 5.78 7.63
C ASN A 187 7.49 6.16 6.21
N LEU A 188 7.45 7.44 5.84
CA LEU A 188 7.88 7.89 4.51
C LEU A 188 9.36 7.58 4.24
N VAL A 189 10.23 7.79 5.23
CA VAL A 189 11.67 7.50 5.12
C VAL A 189 11.93 6.00 4.99
N VAL A 190 11.29 5.17 5.82
CA VAL A 190 11.45 3.71 5.73
C VAL A 190 10.90 3.20 4.40
N GLY A 191 9.74 3.68 3.97
CA GLY A 191 9.18 3.35 2.67
C GLY A 191 10.10 3.72 1.50
N PHE A 192 10.67 4.93 1.53
CA PHE A 192 11.66 5.37 0.56
C PHE A 192 12.90 4.47 0.53
N ILE A 193 13.47 4.14 1.70
CA ILE A 193 14.63 3.25 1.81
C ILE A 193 14.31 1.88 1.24
N CYS A 194 13.14 1.31 1.55
CA CYS A 194 12.73 0.02 1.02
C CYS A 194 12.62 0.03 -0.52
N PHE A 195 12.08 1.09 -1.12
CA PHE A 195 12.00 1.20 -2.58
C PHE A 195 13.38 1.42 -3.21
N VAL A 196 14.28 2.17 -2.58
CA VAL A 196 15.68 2.25 -3.04
C VAL A 196 16.34 0.87 -3.02
N LEU A 197 16.18 0.12 -1.92
CA LEU A 197 16.72 -1.24 -1.84
C LEU A 197 16.07 -2.18 -2.86
N LEU A 198 14.78 -2.03 -3.13
CA LEU A 198 14.07 -2.79 -4.16
C LEU A 198 14.68 -2.56 -5.55
N ILE A 199 15.04 -1.29 -5.89
CA ILE A 199 15.75 -0.98 -7.15
C ILE A 199 17.06 -1.77 -7.24
N PHE A 200 17.86 -1.77 -6.16
CA PHE A 200 19.14 -2.50 -6.16
C PHE A 200 18.95 -4.01 -6.29
N VAL A 201 18.01 -4.59 -5.57
CA VAL A 201 17.72 -6.03 -5.64
C VAL A 201 17.23 -6.40 -7.04
N MET A 202 16.23 -5.69 -7.57
CA MET A 202 15.68 -5.94 -8.91
C MET A 202 16.70 -5.67 -10.03
N GLY A 203 17.73 -4.86 -9.77
CA GLY A 203 18.84 -4.66 -10.71
C GLY A 203 19.67 -5.92 -10.99
N ALA A 204 19.59 -6.94 -10.13
CA ALA A 204 20.25 -8.23 -10.34
C ALA A 204 19.37 -9.24 -11.12
N ALA A 205 18.12 -8.93 -11.38
CA ALA A 205 17.24 -9.76 -12.19
C ALA A 205 17.49 -9.54 -13.68
N VAL A 206 17.65 -10.62 -14.42
CA VAL A 206 17.74 -10.61 -15.87
C VAL A 206 16.44 -11.18 -16.42
N PRO A 207 15.58 -10.35 -17.05
CA PRO A 207 14.35 -10.85 -17.64
C PRO A 207 14.64 -11.73 -18.85
N THR A 208 13.80 -12.73 -19.08
CA THR A 208 13.76 -13.40 -20.37
C THR A 208 13.08 -12.47 -21.37
N ASN A 209 13.54 -12.43 -22.62
CA ASN A 209 12.90 -11.66 -23.68
C ASN A 209 11.66 -12.37 -24.26
N ALA A 210 11.30 -13.53 -23.71
CA ALA A 210 10.22 -14.34 -24.20
C ALA A 210 8.86 -13.65 -24.02
N PRO A 211 7.97 -13.69 -25.02
CA PRO A 211 6.64 -13.10 -24.95
C PRO A 211 5.71 -13.94 -24.09
N VAL A 212 5.51 -13.52 -22.85
CA VAL A 212 4.65 -14.17 -21.86
C VAL A 212 3.22 -13.66 -21.99
N VAL A 213 2.24 -14.57 -22.03
CA VAL A 213 0.82 -14.26 -21.99
C VAL A 213 0.42 -13.96 -20.53
N HIS A 214 0.24 -12.71 -20.19
CA HIS A 214 -0.19 -12.27 -18.86
C HIS A 214 -1.71 -12.21 -18.71
N GLY A 215 -2.43 -12.09 -19.81
CA GLY A 215 -3.88 -12.03 -19.79
C GLY A 215 -4.52 -12.19 -21.16
N VAL A 216 -5.81 -12.52 -21.15
CA VAL A 216 -6.66 -12.54 -22.36
C VAL A 216 -7.86 -11.64 -22.14
N TYR A 217 -8.21 -10.86 -23.14
CA TYR A 217 -9.37 -9.98 -23.10
C TYR A 217 -10.65 -10.77 -23.25
N GLN A 218 -11.58 -10.61 -22.32
CA GLN A 218 -12.92 -11.19 -22.43
C GLN A 218 -13.60 -10.69 -23.71
N ASN A 219 -14.42 -11.56 -24.33
CA ASN A 219 -15.13 -11.30 -25.59
C ASN A 219 -14.26 -11.21 -26.85
N TYR A 220 -12.96 -11.56 -26.77
CA TYR A 220 -12.07 -11.67 -27.93
C TYR A 220 -11.71 -13.12 -28.24
N SER A 221 -11.13 -13.33 -29.42
CA SER A 221 -10.91 -14.71 -29.95
C SER A 221 -9.95 -15.52 -29.07
N ALA A 222 -8.95 -14.91 -28.47
CA ALA A 222 -8.03 -15.60 -27.57
C ALA A 222 -8.75 -16.20 -26.35
N PHE A 223 -9.70 -15.46 -25.75
CA PHE A 223 -10.50 -15.95 -24.64
C PHE A 223 -11.41 -17.11 -25.08
N SER A 224 -12.08 -16.96 -26.21
CA SER A 224 -12.97 -18.00 -26.76
C SER A 224 -12.22 -19.27 -27.19
N ALA A 225 -10.98 -19.12 -27.68
CA ALA A 225 -10.09 -20.23 -28.01
C ALA A 225 -9.46 -20.90 -26.79
N GLY A 226 -9.57 -20.29 -25.58
CA GLY A 226 -9.01 -20.81 -24.35
C GLY A 226 -7.48 -20.69 -24.26
N VAL A 227 -6.91 -19.60 -24.82
CA VAL A 227 -5.47 -19.32 -24.68
C VAL A 227 -5.14 -19.18 -23.19
N PRO A 228 -4.20 -20.00 -22.66
CA PRO A 228 -3.91 -19.99 -21.24
C PRO A 228 -3.06 -18.79 -20.84
N GLN A 229 -3.34 -18.22 -19.67
CA GLN A 229 -2.44 -17.25 -19.00
C GLN A 229 -1.20 -17.97 -18.47
N ASP A 230 -0.17 -17.20 -18.16
CA ASP A 230 1.13 -17.70 -17.69
C ASP A 230 1.72 -18.74 -18.63
N SER A 231 1.78 -18.40 -19.91
CA SER A 231 2.28 -19.25 -21.00
C SER A 231 3.15 -18.44 -21.96
N LEU A 232 3.95 -19.12 -22.76
CA LEU A 232 4.86 -18.51 -23.74
C LEU A 232 4.29 -18.59 -25.14
N ILE A 233 4.36 -17.51 -25.89
CA ILE A 233 4.17 -17.52 -27.34
C ILE A 233 5.50 -17.94 -27.97
N ILE A 234 5.55 -19.12 -28.60
CA ILE A 234 6.74 -19.67 -29.22
C ILE A 234 6.68 -19.68 -30.74
N GLY A 235 5.53 -19.37 -31.31
CA GLY A 235 5.33 -19.30 -32.76
C GLY A 235 4.08 -18.52 -33.14
N VAL A 236 4.13 -17.84 -34.28
CA VAL A 236 2.99 -17.13 -34.89
C VAL A 236 2.92 -17.50 -36.37
N ASN A 237 1.78 -18.02 -36.83
CA ASN A 237 1.55 -18.48 -38.21
C ASN A 237 2.65 -19.44 -38.73
N GLY A 238 3.12 -20.34 -37.87
CA GLY A 238 4.19 -21.29 -38.18
C GLY A 238 5.61 -20.72 -38.21
N VAL A 239 5.77 -19.42 -37.94
CA VAL A 239 7.07 -18.77 -37.76
C VAL A 239 7.46 -18.84 -36.29
N PRO A 240 8.60 -19.48 -35.92
CA PRO A 240 9.09 -19.47 -34.54
C PRO A 240 9.41 -18.05 -34.10
N VAL A 241 9.06 -17.73 -32.85
CA VAL A 241 9.34 -16.43 -32.21
C VAL A 241 9.98 -16.65 -30.84
N ALA A 242 10.94 -15.82 -30.49
CA ALA A 242 11.64 -15.84 -29.21
C ALA A 242 11.44 -14.55 -28.42
N THR A 243 11.02 -13.46 -29.07
CA THR A 243 10.90 -12.13 -28.45
C THR A 243 9.51 -11.53 -28.71
N ARG A 244 9.14 -10.58 -27.87
CA ARG A 244 7.92 -9.79 -28.03
C ARG A 244 7.90 -9.00 -29.35
N GLU A 245 9.07 -8.47 -29.74
CA GLU A 245 9.24 -7.69 -30.97
C GLU A 245 8.95 -8.54 -32.21
N GLU A 246 9.41 -9.79 -32.22
CA GLU A 246 9.13 -10.73 -33.34
C GLU A 246 7.65 -11.03 -33.45
N VAL A 247 6.96 -11.27 -32.33
CA VAL A 247 5.48 -11.43 -32.33
C VAL A 247 4.80 -10.19 -32.88
N SER A 248 5.21 -9.01 -32.38
CA SER A 248 4.65 -7.73 -32.82
C SER A 248 4.91 -7.44 -34.30
N ALA A 249 6.11 -7.76 -34.80
CA ALA A 249 6.46 -7.58 -36.22
C ALA A 249 5.53 -8.40 -37.15
N ILE A 250 5.25 -9.64 -36.78
CA ILE A 250 4.32 -10.49 -37.57
C ILE A 250 2.89 -9.94 -37.51
N LEU A 251 2.42 -9.58 -36.33
CA LEU A 251 1.05 -9.09 -36.15
C LEU A 251 0.82 -7.70 -36.75
N ASN A 252 1.85 -6.84 -36.83
CA ASN A 252 1.73 -5.52 -37.44
C ASN A 252 1.39 -5.56 -38.93
N SER A 253 1.66 -6.67 -39.61
CA SER A 253 1.27 -6.90 -41.02
C SER A 253 -0.13 -7.49 -41.19
N SER A 254 -0.83 -7.82 -40.12
CA SER A 254 -2.18 -8.38 -40.14
C SER A 254 -3.27 -7.29 -40.10
N HIS A 255 -4.49 -7.66 -40.47
CA HIS A 255 -5.65 -6.77 -40.45
C HIS A 255 -6.79 -7.36 -39.63
N PRO A 256 -7.73 -6.55 -39.17
CA PRO A 256 -8.99 -7.06 -38.63
C PRO A 256 -9.72 -7.94 -39.64
N GLY A 257 -10.13 -9.15 -39.23
CA GLY A 257 -10.72 -10.18 -40.07
C GLY A 257 -9.76 -11.29 -40.50
N ASP A 258 -8.45 -11.08 -40.36
CA ASP A 258 -7.48 -12.14 -40.66
C ASP A 258 -7.52 -13.23 -39.57
N THR A 259 -7.07 -14.41 -39.95
CA THR A 259 -6.88 -15.55 -39.05
C THR A 259 -5.39 -15.67 -38.70
N THR A 260 -5.05 -15.83 -37.45
CA THR A 260 -3.68 -16.11 -36.97
C THR A 260 -3.64 -17.37 -36.14
N VAL A 261 -2.54 -18.10 -36.19
CA VAL A 261 -2.32 -19.29 -35.37
C VAL A 261 -1.18 -18.96 -34.39
N LEU A 262 -1.51 -19.01 -33.10
CA LEU A 262 -0.51 -18.87 -32.02
C LEU A 262 -0.07 -20.26 -31.57
N GLN A 263 1.22 -20.51 -31.57
CA GLN A 263 1.79 -21.67 -30.91
C GLN A 263 2.19 -21.29 -29.50
N ILE A 264 1.54 -21.89 -28.53
CA ILE A 264 1.67 -21.58 -27.11
C ILE A 264 2.31 -22.77 -26.38
N GLN A 265 3.32 -22.46 -25.58
CA GLN A 265 3.92 -23.39 -24.63
C GLN A 265 3.47 -23.05 -23.21
N LYS A 266 2.81 -24.04 -22.56
CA LYS A 266 2.51 -23.96 -21.12
C LYS A 266 3.02 -25.24 -20.46
N ASP A 267 3.78 -25.08 -19.39
CA ASP A 267 4.53 -26.17 -18.76
C ASP A 267 5.39 -26.86 -19.81
N ASN A 268 5.24 -28.16 -20.05
CA ASN A 268 5.94 -28.90 -21.10
C ASN A 268 5.02 -29.21 -22.31
N THR A 269 3.87 -28.56 -22.42
CA THR A 269 2.89 -28.83 -23.49
C THR A 269 2.88 -27.68 -24.47
N ILE A 270 2.99 -28.03 -25.77
CA ILE A 270 2.88 -27.09 -26.89
C ILE A 270 1.54 -27.33 -27.56
N LYS A 271 0.78 -26.25 -27.80
CA LYS A 271 -0.53 -26.32 -28.48
C LYS A 271 -0.74 -25.12 -29.37
N ASP A 272 -1.35 -25.35 -30.52
CA ASP A 272 -1.76 -24.33 -31.48
C ASP A 272 -3.14 -23.80 -31.15
N TYR A 273 -3.32 -22.48 -31.22
CA TYR A 273 -4.58 -21.77 -31.03
C TYR A 273 -4.89 -20.93 -32.27
N THR A 274 -5.98 -21.22 -32.94
CA THR A 274 -6.44 -20.44 -34.10
C THR A 274 -7.32 -19.29 -33.63
N LEU A 275 -6.94 -18.06 -33.98
CA LEU A 275 -7.57 -16.83 -33.54
C LEU A 275 -8.05 -16.03 -34.75
N ASN A 276 -9.27 -15.49 -34.69
CA ASN A 276 -9.75 -14.49 -35.62
C ASN A 276 -9.45 -13.11 -35.11
N LEU A 277 -8.65 -12.33 -35.83
CA LEU A 277 -8.27 -11.01 -35.43
C LEU A 277 -9.43 -10.01 -35.58
N THR A 278 -9.58 -9.12 -34.64
CA THR A 278 -10.61 -8.07 -34.62
C THR A 278 -9.98 -6.69 -34.69
N ALA A 279 -10.80 -5.65 -34.78
CA ALA A 279 -10.34 -4.30 -34.53
C ALA A 279 -9.90 -4.15 -33.06
N TRP A 280 -8.95 -3.26 -32.81
CA TRP A 280 -8.50 -2.92 -31.45
C TRP A 280 -9.64 -2.29 -30.65
N PRO A 281 -9.73 -2.59 -29.35
CA PRO A 281 -10.68 -1.90 -28.48
C PRO A 281 -10.39 -0.39 -28.47
N PRO A 282 -11.44 0.46 -28.49
CA PRO A 282 -11.27 1.93 -28.54
C PRO A 282 -10.40 2.48 -27.41
N GLU A 283 -10.43 1.81 -26.25
CA GLU A 283 -9.68 2.20 -25.04
C GLU A 283 -8.17 2.05 -25.21
N LEU A 284 -7.70 1.21 -26.14
CA LEU A 284 -6.29 1.00 -26.46
C LEU A 284 -5.79 1.88 -27.59
N GLY A 285 -6.67 2.73 -28.13
CA GLY A 285 -6.38 3.62 -29.24
C GLY A 285 -6.47 2.96 -30.62
N PRO A 286 -6.41 3.76 -31.68
CA PRO A 286 -6.51 3.27 -33.06
C PRO A 286 -5.22 2.57 -33.49
N HIS A 287 -5.35 1.32 -33.98
CA HIS A 287 -4.28 0.54 -34.59
C HIS A 287 -4.77 -0.02 -35.93
N ALA A 288 -3.89 -0.05 -36.94
CA ALA A 288 -4.23 -0.61 -38.26
C ALA A 288 -4.16 -2.15 -38.27
N SER A 289 -3.36 -2.74 -37.39
CA SER A 289 -3.18 -4.18 -37.28
C SER A 289 -4.36 -4.88 -36.60
N GLY A 290 -4.50 -6.18 -36.86
CA GLY A 290 -5.50 -7.00 -36.18
C GLY A 290 -5.18 -7.22 -34.72
N PHE A 291 -6.22 -7.26 -33.86
CA PHE A 291 -6.14 -7.51 -32.44
C PHE A 291 -6.55 -8.94 -32.11
N MET A 292 -5.67 -9.69 -31.48
CA MET A 292 -5.91 -11.09 -31.12
C MET A 292 -6.57 -11.29 -29.74
N GLY A 293 -6.64 -10.22 -28.93
CA GLY A 293 -7.19 -10.29 -27.57
C GLY A 293 -6.24 -10.90 -26.54
N VAL A 294 -4.93 -10.85 -26.79
CA VAL A 294 -3.89 -11.33 -25.86
C VAL A 294 -3.08 -10.15 -25.36
N PHE A 295 -2.87 -10.12 -24.06
CA PHE A 295 -1.96 -9.21 -23.40
C PHE A 295 -0.66 -9.96 -23.11
N TYR A 296 0.42 -9.62 -23.81
CA TYR A 296 1.69 -10.29 -23.67
C TYR A 296 2.84 -9.29 -23.49
N TYR A 297 3.75 -9.62 -22.59
CA TYR A 297 4.93 -8.84 -22.27
C TYR A 297 6.13 -9.73 -21.98
N ASP A 298 7.33 -9.18 -22.15
CA ASP A 298 8.54 -9.71 -21.55
C ASP A 298 8.72 -9.19 -20.11
N GLY A 299 9.76 -9.64 -19.40
CA GLY A 299 10.01 -9.20 -18.02
C GLY A 299 10.60 -7.78 -17.88
N GLY A 300 10.96 -7.11 -18.99
CA GLY A 300 11.60 -5.79 -18.97
C GLY A 300 10.78 -4.69 -18.29
N PRO A 301 9.50 -4.53 -18.61
CA PRO A 301 8.64 -3.49 -18.04
C PRO A 301 8.56 -3.48 -16.50
N VAL A 302 8.71 -4.65 -15.85
CA VAL A 302 8.76 -4.73 -14.38
C VAL A 302 10.01 -4.02 -13.85
N ILE A 303 11.16 -4.32 -14.44
CA ILE A 303 12.45 -3.72 -14.05
C ILE A 303 12.41 -2.21 -14.31
N ASP A 304 11.89 -1.79 -15.45
CA ASP A 304 11.77 -0.37 -15.80
C ASP A 304 10.83 0.39 -14.86
N THR A 305 9.71 -0.23 -14.45
CA THR A 305 8.80 0.36 -13.47
C THR A 305 9.48 0.54 -12.11
N VAL A 306 10.23 -0.46 -11.64
CA VAL A 306 10.98 -0.36 -10.38
C VAL A 306 12.09 0.68 -10.47
N ARG A 307 12.86 0.73 -11.54
CA ARG A 307 13.91 1.76 -11.77
C ARG A 307 13.35 3.17 -11.75
N ASN A 308 12.13 3.35 -12.25
CA ASN A 308 11.45 4.64 -12.34
C ASN A 308 10.46 4.88 -11.19
N VAL A 309 10.57 4.17 -10.08
CA VAL A 309 9.62 4.26 -8.95
C VAL A 309 9.48 5.68 -8.38
N PHE A 310 10.49 6.51 -8.47
CA PHE A 310 10.43 7.91 -8.01
C PHE A 310 9.91 8.90 -9.05
N SER A 311 9.60 8.45 -10.26
CA SER A 311 8.79 9.25 -11.18
C SER A 311 7.30 9.19 -10.79
N PRO A 312 6.48 10.21 -11.11
CA PRO A 312 5.06 10.20 -10.77
C PRO A 312 4.33 8.95 -11.31
N ILE A 313 4.61 8.56 -12.55
CA ILE A 313 3.98 7.40 -13.20
C ILE A 313 4.48 6.09 -12.59
N GLY A 314 5.79 5.94 -12.38
CA GLY A 314 6.37 4.75 -11.76
C GLY A 314 5.87 4.55 -10.34
N PHE A 315 5.77 5.63 -9.55
CA PHE A 315 5.23 5.60 -8.21
C PHE A 315 3.76 5.15 -8.20
N LEU A 316 2.91 5.75 -9.05
CA LEU A 316 1.50 5.37 -9.15
C LEU A 316 1.33 3.91 -9.57
N ARG A 317 2.12 3.43 -10.55
CA ARG A 317 2.10 2.02 -10.94
C ARG A 317 2.47 1.10 -9.78
N LEU A 318 3.54 1.45 -9.03
CA LEU A 318 3.98 0.61 -7.91
C LEU A 318 2.95 0.59 -6.76
N ILE A 319 2.33 1.73 -6.46
CA ILE A 319 1.28 1.81 -5.44
C ILE A 319 0.01 1.07 -5.88
N SER A 320 -0.30 1.02 -7.17
CA SER A 320 -1.49 0.31 -7.68
C SER A 320 -1.32 -1.21 -7.71
N VAL A 321 -0.10 -1.76 -7.65
CA VAL A 321 0.19 -3.21 -7.82
C VAL A 321 -0.78 -4.15 -7.08
N PRO A 322 -1.10 -3.94 -5.79
CA PRO A 322 -2.03 -4.85 -5.10
C PRO A 322 -3.46 -4.80 -5.61
N PHE A 323 -3.89 -3.67 -6.16
CA PHE A 323 -5.27 -3.43 -6.59
C PHE A 323 -5.48 -3.58 -8.09
N ASP A 324 -4.41 -3.47 -8.89
CA ASP A 324 -4.50 -3.47 -10.35
C ASP A 324 -4.70 -4.90 -10.88
N MET A 325 -5.96 -5.24 -11.14
CA MET A 325 -6.37 -6.52 -11.72
C MET A 325 -6.50 -6.43 -13.24
N THR A 326 -6.15 -5.30 -13.86
CA THR A 326 -6.16 -5.17 -15.32
C THR A 326 -5.06 -6.04 -15.94
N ALA A 327 -5.23 -6.42 -17.19
CA ALA A 327 -4.18 -7.10 -17.94
C ALA A 327 -2.85 -6.32 -17.91
N GLY A 328 -2.93 -4.96 -17.92
CA GLY A 328 -1.77 -4.07 -17.86
C GLY A 328 -1.10 -3.96 -16.48
N GLY A 329 -1.75 -4.39 -15.40
CA GLY A 329 -1.19 -4.37 -14.04
C GLY A 329 -0.66 -5.74 -13.59
N GLN A 330 -1.17 -6.82 -14.19
CA GLN A 330 -0.88 -8.17 -13.70
C GLN A 330 0.61 -8.53 -13.72
N TYR A 331 1.38 -8.08 -14.72
CA TYR A 331 2.82 -8.37 -14.79
C TYR A 331 3.63 -7.76 -13.62
N LEU A 332 3.16 -6.66 -13.00
CA LEU A 332 3.79 -6.07 -11.82
C LEU A 332 3.53 -6.84 -10.54
N ARG A 333 2.55 -7.74 -10.54
CA ARG A 333 2.19 -8.52 -9.34
C ARG A 333 3.31 -9.43 -8.85
N VAL A 334 4.25 -9.79 -9.72
CA VAL A 334 5.47 -10.52 -9.34
C VAL A 334 6.29 -9.83 -8.25
N LEU A 335 6.16 -8.50 -8.10
CA LEU A 335 6.82 -7.74 -7.04
C LEU A 335 6.19 -7.93 -5.66
N ALA A 336 4.90 -8.26 -5.61
CA ALA A 336 4.11 -8.31 -4.40
C ALA A 336 3.65 -9.72 -4.01
N PHE A 337 3.51 -10.60 -5.00
CA PHE A 337 2.89 -11.90 -4.84
C PHE A 337 3.76 -13.00 -5.44
N ASP A 338 3.61 -14.20 -4.90
CA ASP A 338 4.21 -15.40 -5.48
C ASP A 338 3.39 -15.80 -6.72
N THR A 339 3.90 -15.47 -7.90
CA THR A 339 3.28 -15.72 -9.19
C THR A 339 4.18 -16.58 -10.06
N PRO A 340 3.63 -17.32 -11.05
CA PRO A 340 4.43 -18.07 -12.03
C PRO A 340 5.43 -17.20 -12.81
N ASP A 341 5.19 -15.90 -12.90
CA ASP A 341 6.04 -14.94 -13.61
C ASP A 341 7.48 -14.87 -13.05
N THR A 342 7.69 -15.29 -11.81
CA THR A 342 9.04 -15.44 -11.23
C THR A 342 9.95 -16.31 -12.08
N GLY A 343 9.40 -17.29 -12.79
CA GLY A 343 10.12 -18.20 -13.69
C GLY A 343 10.65 -17.55 -14.97
N TYR A 344 10.19 -16.34 -15.29
CA TYR A 344 10.65 -15.59 -16.48
C TYR A 344 11.82 -14.63 -16.19
N TYR A 345 12.45 -14.80 -15.03
CA TYR A 345 13.64 -14.04 -14.64
C TYR A 345 14.76 -14.99 -14.22
N THR A 346 15.95 -14.75 -14.73
CA THR A 346 17.18 -15.35 -14.19
C THR A 346 17.66 -14.50 -13.02
N VAL A 347 17.66 -15.06 -11.83
CA VAL A 347 18.03 -14.37 -10.58
C VAL A 347 18.97 -15.23 -9.72
N PRO A 348 19.85 -14.61 -8.92
CA PRO A 348 20.66 -15.36 -7.97
C PRO A 348 19.79 -15.89 -6.82
N TYR A 349 19.98 -17.17 -6.45
CA TYR A 349 19.26 -17.78 -5.31
C TYR A 349 17.75 -17.50 -5.31
N PRO A 350 16.95 -18.01 -6.27
CA PRO A 350 15.60 -17.55 -6.56
C PRO A 350 14.68 -17.41 -5.34
N GLY A 351 14.67 -18.38 -4.42
CA GLY A 351 13.82 -18.31 -3.22
C GLY A 351 14.17 -17.16 -2.27
N VAL A 352 15.48 -16.88 -2.09
CA VAL A 352 15.93 -15.75 -1.25
C VAL A 352 15.68 -14.43 -1.99
N PHE A 353 15.94 -14.40 -3.28
CA PHE A 353 15.75 -13.21 -4.10
C PHE A 353 14.30 -12.73 -4.08
N TRP A 354 13.35 -13.58 -4.45
CA TRP A 354 11.93 -13.21 -4.47
C TRP A 354 11.39 -12.95 -3.06
N GLY A 355 11.85 -13.68 -2.05
CA GLY A 355 11.53 -13.37 -0.66
C GLY A 355 11.96 -11.97 -0.24
N ALA A 356 13.15 -11.53 -0.66
CA ALA A 356 13.63 -10.17 -0.42
C ALA A 356 12.83 -9.12 -1.22
N VAL A 357 12.49 -9.40 -2.49
CA VAL A 357 11.66 -8.54 -3.33
C VAL A 357 10.29 -8.30 -2.68
N HIS A 358 9.59 -9.38 -2.30
CA HIS A 358 8.28 -9.27 -1.65
C HIS A 358 8.37 -8.54 -0.31
N LEU A 359 9.40 -8.82 0.50
CA LEU A 359 9.60 -8.13 1.77
C LEU A 359 9.81 -6.63 1.58
N LEU A 360 10.71 -6.24 0.68
CA LEU A 360 11.01 -4.84 0.40
C LEU A 360 9.82 -4.11 -0.21
N PHE A 361 9.11 -4.77 -1.15
CA PHE A 361 7.89 -4.22 -1.73
C PHE A 361 6.86 -3.90 -0.64
N TRP A 362 6.50 -4.90 0.18
CA TRP A 362 5.47 -4.72 1.21
C TRP A 362 5.89 -3.76 2.31
N CYS A 363 7.16 -3.79 2.75
CA CYS A 363 7.69 -2.81 3.70
C CYS A 363 7.61 -1.39 3.12
N GLY A 364 7.99 -1.19 1.87
CA GLY A 364 7.87 0.09 1.18
C GLY A 364 6.42 0.52 1.05
N TRP A 365 5.59 -0.37 0.51
CA TRP A 365 4.20 -0.10 0.18
C TRP A 365 3.35 0.24 1.42
N ILE A 366 3.40 -0.57 2.48
CA ILE A 366 2.60 -0.33 3.70
C ILE A 366 3.08 0.94 4.40
N ASN A 367 4.41 1.14 4.52
CA ASN A 367 4.94 2.35 5.16
C ASN A 367 4.51 3.63 4.43
N ILE A 368 4.61 3.68 3.10
CA ILE A 368 4.17 4.84 2.33
C ILE A 368 2.66 5.08 2.49
N ASN A 369 1.84 4.04 2.35
CA ASN A 369 0.39 4.19 2.45
C ASN A 369 -0.05 4.63 3.86
N VAL A 370 0.50 4.03 4.91
CA VAL A 370 0.20 4.44 6.30
C VAL A 370 0.70 5.86 6.58
N GLY A 371 1.88 6.24 6.06
CA GLY A 371 2.38 7.61 6.16
C GLY A 371 1.46 8.62 5.47
N ILE A 372 1.03 8.35 4.24
CA ILE A 372 0.10 9.21 3.50
C ILE A 372 -1.26 9.28 4.19
N PHE A 373 -1.79 8.15 4.66
CA PHE A 373 -3.08 8.11 5.35
C PHE A 373 -3.05 8.92 6.65
N ASN A 374 -2.00 8.78 7.47
CA ASN A 374 -1.84 9.56 8.69
C ASN A 374 -1.58 11.06 8.44
N ALA A 375 -1.17 11.45 7.23
CA ALA A 375 -1.03 12.86 6.85
C ALA A 375 -2.38 13.54 6.49
N ILE A 376 -3.49 12.80 6.39
CA ILE A 376 -4.82 13.39 6.15
C ILE A 376 -5.15 14.37 7.28
N PRO A 377 -5.58 15.61 6.97
CA PRO A 377 -5.82 16.64 7.98
C PRO A 377 -7.16 16.39 8.72
N MET A 378 -7.23 15.27 9.43
CA MET A 378 -8.44 14.79 10.12
C MET A 378 -8.06 14.18 11.47
N VAL A 379 -8.63 14.66 12.58
CA VAL A 379 -8.52 14.00 13.88
C VAL A 379 -9.34 12.70 13.86
N PRO A 380 -8.82 11.55 14.36
CA PRO A 380 -7.65 11.44 15.27
C PRO A 380 -6.29 11.16 14.59
N LEU A 381 -6.14 11.35 13.29
CA LEU A 381 -4.87 11.15 12.59
C LEU A 381 -3.87 12.25 12.94
N ASP A 382 -2.56 11.96 12.84
CA ASP A 382 -1.49 12.92 13.14
C ASP A 382 -1.57 14.19 12.32
N GLY A 383 -1.93 14.08 11.03
CA GLY A 383 -2.18 15.22 10.14
C GLY A 383 -3.23 16.17 10.66
N GLY A 384 -4.26 15.64 11.36
CA GLY A 384 -5.30 16.46 12.01
C GLY A 384 -4.75 17.25 13.19
N TYR A 385 -3.88 16.68 14.00
CA TYR A 385 -3.23 17.40 15.10
C TYR A 385 -2.24 18.45 14.58
N ILE A 386 -1.51 18.15 13.50
CA ILE A 386 -0.62 19.13 12.83
C ILE A 386 -1.44 20.28 12.25
N LEU A 387 -2.59 19.99 11.60
CA LEU A 387 -3.52 21.02 11.11
C LEU A 387 -3.97 21.92 12.26
N LYS A 388 -4.42 21.33 13.38
CA LYS A 388 -4.90 22.09 14.55
C LYS A 388 -3.83 23.05 15.07
N GLU A 389 -2.62 22.55 15.35
CA GLU A 389 -1.50 23.36 15.81
C GLU A 389 -1.08 24.42 14.79
N GLY A 390 -1.12 24.09 13.50
CA GLY A 390 -0.81 25.01 12.39
C GLY A 390 -1.80 26.18 12.33
N VAL A 391 -3.10 25.90 12.39
CA VAL A 391 -4.18 26.90 12.36
C VAL A 391 -4.11 27.78 13.63
N GLU A 392 -3.94 27.18 14.82
CA GLU A 392 -3.80 27.92 16.05
C GLU A 392 -2.61 28.89 15.99
N ARG A 393 -1.46 28.44 15.47
CA ARG A 393 -0.27 29.29 15.30
C ARG A 393 -0.48 30.41 14.29
N LEU A 394 -1.15 30.13 13.17
CA LEU A 394 -1.44 31.14 12.13
C LEU A 394 -2.38 32.25 12.63
N PHE A 395 -3.29 31.90 13.53
CA PHE A 395 -4.31 32.81 14.04
C PHE A 395 -3.89 33.52 15.34
N ASN A 396 -2.87 33.00 16.02
CA ASN A 396 -2.37 33.51 17.30
C ASN A 396 -2.05 35.02 17.22
N GLY A 397 -2.52 35.79 18.20
CA GLY A 397 -2.38 37.25 18.26
C GLY A 397 -3.19 38.04 17.23
N ARG A 398 -4.04 37.38 16.42
CA ARG A 398 -4.91 38.03 15.43
C ARG A 398 -6.35 38.12 15.94
N LYS A 399 -7.14 39.08 15.40
CA LYS A 399 -8.57 39.21 15.72
C LYS A 399 -9.39 37.95 15.46
N VAL A 400 -8.85 37.03 14.65
CA VAL A 400 -9.49 35.76 14.25
C VAL A 400 -9.08 34.56 15.12
N GLU A 401 -8.22 34.75 16.13
CA GLU A 401 -7.70 33.66 16.98
C GLU A 401 -8.83 32.79 17.58
N LYS A 402 -9.92 33.39 18.02
CA LYS A 402 -11.08 32.67 18.56
C LYS A 402 -11.73 31.69 17.59
N TYR A 403 -11.48 31.80 16.29
CA TYR A 403 -12.02 30.93 15.25
C TYR A 403 -11.09 29.75 14.91
N ALA A 404 -9.86 29.71 15.43
CA ALA A 404 -8.90 28.66 15.10
C ALA A 404 -9.43 27.24 15.38
N PRO A 405 -10.04 26.94 16.55
CA PRO A 405 -10.61 25.62 16.80
C PRO A 405 -11.74 25.27 15.83
N PHE A 406 -12.59 26.24 15.51
CA PHE A 406 -13.70 26.04 14.56
C PHE A 406 -13.18 25.70 13.16
N VAL A 407 -12.18 26.43 12.64
CA VAL A 407 -11.58 26.17 11.32
C VAL A 407 -10.95 24.78 11.28
N ALA A 408 -10.14 24.41 12.28
CA ALA A 408 -9.49 23.10 12.33
C ALA A 408 -10.52 21.96 12.39
N THR A 409 -11.56 22.10 13.24
CA THR A 409 -12.63 21.10 13.35
C THR A 409 -13.44 21.00 12.05
N SER A 410 -13.75 22.12 11.40
CA SER A 410 -14.50 22.12 10.13
C SER A 410 -13.73 21.38 9.04
N ILE A 411 -12.43 21.65 8.86
CA ILE A 411 -11.60 20.94 7.88
C ILE A 411 -11.57 19.46 8.19
N SER A 412 -11.33 19.08 9.45
CA SER A 412 -11.31 17.69 9.90
C SER A 412 -12.65 16.97 9.60
N THR A 413 -13.77 17.62 9.88
CA THR A 413 -15.11 17.06 9.62
C THR A 413 -15.38 16.93 8.12
N ILE A 414 -14.99 17.90 7.30
CA ILE A 414 -15.12 17.84 5.84
C ILE A 414 -14.31 16.64 5.30
N MET A 415 -13.09 16.44 5.77
CA MET A 415 -12.25 15.30 5.35
C MET A 415 -12.88 13.96 5.74
N LEU A 416 -13.45 13.86 6.94
CA LEU A 416 -14.18 12.68 7.38
C LEU A 416 -15.38 12.40 6.47
N VAL A 417 -16.17 13.43 6.17
CA VAL A 417 -17.35 13.31 5.27
C VAL A 417 -16.91 12.85 3.87
N ILE A 418 -15.82 13.39 3.33
CA ILE A 418 -15.28 12.97 2.03
C ILE A 418 -14.89 11.49 2.06
N LEU A 419 -14.15 11.05 3.07
CA LEU A 419 -13.72 9.65 3.18
C LEU A 419 -14.91 8.69 3.29
N VAL A 420 -15.90 9.02 4.13
CA VAL A 420 -17.13 8.23 4.27
C VAL A 420 -17.91 8.23 2.96
N SER A 421 -18.00 9.37 2.27
CA SER A 421 -18.70 9.49 0.99
C SER A 421 -18.05 8.63 -0.10
N LEU A 422 -16.72 8.60 -0.20
CA LEU A 422 -16.00 7.77 -1.18
C LEU A 422 -16.31 6.28 -1.04
N VAL A 423 -16.60 5.81 0.17
CA VAL A 423 -16.98 4.42 0.42
C VAL A 423 -18.47 4.19 0.22
N ALA A 424 -19.31 5.12 0.66
CA ALA A 424 -20.76 4.94 0.67
C ALA A 424 -21.44 5.23 -0.69
N LEU A 425 -20.96 6.24 -1.43
CA LEU A 425 -21.59 6.67 -2.67
C LEU A 425 -21.72 5.58 -3.73
N PRO A 426 -20.71 4.73 -4.01
CA PRO A 426 -20.88 3.66 -5.00
C PRO A 426 -22.07 2.73 -4.68
N TYR A 427 -22.33 2.48 -3.41
CA TYR A 427 -23.51 1.70 -2.99
C TYR A 427 -24.81 2.51 -3.09
N LEU A 428 -24.80 3.76 -2.64
CA LEU A 428 -26.00 4.61 -2.61
C LEU A 428 -26.50 5.00 -4.00
N LEU A 429 -25.59 5.14 -4.97
CA LEU A 429 -25.92 5.51 -6.34
C LEU A 429 -26.48 4.34 -7.17
N HIS A 430 -26.38 3.10 -6.64
CA HIS A 430 -26.84 1.87 -7.32
C HIS A 430 -27.97 1.15 -6.57
N ILE A 431 -28.58 1.79 -5.56
CA ILE A 431 -29.82 1.36 -4.92
C ILE A 431 -31.00 1.91 -5.73
#